data_a5832a4f274d6ed9523c91ee0b37739e
#
_entry.id   a5832a4f274d6ed9523c91ee0b37739e
#
_cell.length_a   1.000
_cell.length_b   1.000
_cell.length_c   1.000
_cell.angle_alpha   90.00
_cell.angle_beta   90.00
_cell.angle_gamma   90.00
#
_symmetry.space_group_name_H-M   'P 1'
#
loop_
_entity.id
_entity.type
_entity.pdbx_description
1 polymer ?
#
loop_
_entity_poly.entity_id
_entity_poly.type
_entity_poly.pdbx_seq_one_letter_code
_entity_poly.pdbx_strand_id
1 'polypeptide(L)'
;MTEELAAIEREDRGSKGRYVIRGAGGADAEMTYSNVSETLFIIDHTEVPDAFRGQGAGLRLVTRAVEDARAAGKKIIPLCPFAAAQFRRHPEWADVLNS
;
A
#
# COMPACT_ATOMS: atom_id res chain seq x y z
N MET A 1 -5.11 -0.17 27.44
CA MET A 1 -4.05 -0.61 26.57
C MET A 1 -4.54 -0.60 25.11
N THR A 2 -3.76 -0.02 24.27
CA THR A 2 -4.12 0.07 22.87
C THR A 2 -3.80 -1.23 22.17
N GLU A 3 -4.75 -1.74 21.42
CA GLU A 3 -4.47 -2.87 20.55
C GLU A 3 -3.56 -2.43 19.44
N GLU A 4 -2.47 -3.14 19.29
CA GLU A 4 -1.57 -2.85 18.19
C GLU A 4 -2.01 -3.63 16.97
N LEU A 5 -2.11 -2.94 15.84
CA LEU A 5 -2.33 -3.61 14.58
C LEU A 5 -1.07 -4.34 14.20
N ALA A 6 -1.22 -5.45 13.49
CA ALA A 6 -0.09 -6.22 13.02
C ALA A 6 0.80 -5.34 12.14
N ALA A 7 2.08 -5.62 12.16
CA ALA A 7 3.04 -4.90 11.33
C ALA A 7 2.78 -5.20 9.86
N ILE A 8 3.11 -4.23 9.03
CA ILE A 8 3.04 -4.42 7.58
C ILE A 8 4.30 -5.13 7.14
N GLU A 9 4.13 -6.24 6.43
CA GLU A 9 5.23 -6.98 5.84
C GLU A 9 5.31 -6.66 4.36
N ARG A 10 6.52 -6.56 3.85
CA ARG A 10 6.73 -6.30 2.42
C ARG A 10 7.44 -7.49 1.81
N GLU A 11 6.88 -8.03 0.73
CA GLU A 11 7.46 -9.12 -0.01
C GLU A 11 7.72 -8.64 -1.43
N ASP A 12 8.98 -8.47 -1.78
CA ASP A 12 9.37 -7.98 -3.10
C ASP A 12 10.05 -9.10 -3.86
N ARG A 13 9.61 -9.36 -5.09
CA ARG A 13 10.11 -10.44 -5.93
C ARG A 13 10.70 -9.90 -7.22
N GLY A 14 11.26 -8.70 -7.18
CA GLY A 14 11.85 -8.09 -8.35
C GLY A 14 10.84 -7.30 -9.15
N SER A 15 10.15 -7.95 -10.08
CA SER A 15 9.19 -7.26 -10.93
C SER A 15 7.86 -7.00 -10.22
N LYS A 16 7.54 -7.78 -9.18
CA LYS A 16 6.29 -7.64 -8.45
C LYS A 16 6.55 -7.79 -6.97
N GLY A 17 5.58 -7.28 -6.18
CA GLY A 17 5.65 -7.43 -4.75
C GLY A 17 4.29 -7.16 -4.11
N ARG A 18 4.27 -7.21 -2.77
CA ARG A 18 3.06 -6.89 -2.04
C ARG A 18 3.39 -6.41 -0.64
N TYR A 19 2.46 -5.64 -0.10
CA TYR A 19 2.43 -5.29 1.31
C TYR A 19 1.31 -6.09 1.95
N VAL A 20 1.55 -6.65 3.12
CA VAL A 20 0.60 -7.55 3.79
C VAL A 20 0.47 -7.19 5.25
N ILE A 21 -0.77 -7.19 5.73
CA ILE A 21 -1.07 -7.14 7.16
C ILE A 21 -1.73 -8.46 7.49
N ARG A 22 -1.07 -9.28 8.31
CA ARG A 22 -1.59 -10.60 8.64
C ARG A 22 -2.78 -10.47 9.56
N GLY A 23 -3.81 -11.25 9.28
CA GLY A 23 -5.02 -11.28 10.09
C GLY A 23 -5.23 -12.64 10.72
N ALA A 24 -6.19 -12.69 11.63
CA ALA A 24 -6.56 -13.93 12.30
C ALA A 24 -7.17 -14.89 11.27
N GLY A 25 -6.85 -16.19 11.42
CA GLY A 25 -7.44 -17.19 10.56
C GLY A 25 -7.02 -17.14 9.11
N GLY A 26 -5.92 -16.46 8.82
CA GLY A 26 -5.41 -16.38 7.46
C GLY A 26 -6.08 -15.33 6.58
N ALA A 27 -6.94 -14.52 7.15
CA ALA A 27 -7.61 -13.43 6.40
C ALA A 27 -6.69 -12.21 6.40
N ASP A 28 -5.79 -12.16 5.44
CA ASP A 28 -4.78 -11.10 5.35
C ASP A 28 -5.25 -9.95 4.49
N ALA A 29 -4.89 -8.72 4.88
CA ALA A 29 -5.07 -7.56 4.02
C ALA A 29 -3.80 -7.42 3.18
N GLU A 30 -3.95 -7.12 1.89
CA GLU A 30 -2.78 -7.02 1.04
C GLU A 30 -2.96 -5.97 -0.04
N MET A 31 -1.82 -5.45 -0.49
CA MET A 31 -1.79 -4.51 -1.61
C MET A 31 -0.62 -4.91 -2.49
N THR A 32 -0.93 -5.27 -3.74
CA THR A 32 0.09 -5.74 -4.67
C THR A 32 0.60 -4.58 -5.52
N TYR A 33 1.84 -4.70 -5.96
CA TYR A 33 2.43 -3.69 -6.81
C TYR A 33 3.33 -4.32 -7.87
N SER A 34 3.60 -3.56 -8.93
CA SER A 34 4.49 -3.97 -10.00
C SER A 34 5.59 -2.92 -10.16
N ASN A 35 6.83 -3.36 -10.16
CA ASN A 35 7.97 -2.47 -10.36
C ASN A 35 8.16 -2.25 -11.85
N VAL A 36 8.05 -0.99 -12.30
CA VAL A 36 8.22 -0.62 -13.70
C VAL A 36 9.68 -0.32 -13.99
N SER A 37 10.32 0.40 -13.07
CA SER A 37 11.73 0.78 -13.19
C SER A 37 12.27 0.97 -11.78
N GLU A 38 13.52 1.43 -11.68
CA GLU A 38 14.13 1.68 -10.37
C GLU A 38 13.49 2.86 -9.66
N THR A 39 12.72 3.69 -10.38
CA THR A 39 12.14 4.90 -9.81
C THR A 39 10.62 4.97 -9.93
N LEU A 40 9.98 3.89 -10.39
CA LEU A 40 8.53 3.92 -10.64
C LEU A 40 7.91 2.56 -10.35
N PHE A 41 6.83 2.53 -9.56
CA PHE A 41 6.05 1.31 -9.41
C PHE A 41 4.55 1.63 -9.45
N ILE A 42 3.78 0.59 -9.75
CA ILE A 42 2.32 0.69 -9.91
C ILE A 42 1.69 -0.06 -8.76
N ILE A 43 0.70 0.57 -8.10
CA ILE A 43 -0.13 -0.17 -7.15
C ILE A 43 -1.24 -0.81 -7.96
N ASP A 44 -1.24 -2.15 -8.00
CA ASP A 44 -2.14 -2.92 -8.86
C ASP A 44 -3.50 -3.18 -8.24
N HIS A 45 -3.51 -3.61 -6.97
CA HIS A 45 -4.71 -4.11 -6.34
C HIS A 45 -4.60 -4.06 -4.82
N THR A 46 -5.71 -3.77 -4.17
CA THR A 46 -5.78 -3.73 -2.70
C THR A 46 -6.96 -4.59 -2.28
N GLU A 47 -6.73 -5.50 -1.34
CA GLU A 47 -7.78 -6.36 -0.82
C GLU A 47 -7.77 -6.32 0.70
N VAL A 48 -8.91 -5.94 1.30
CA VAL A 48 -9.03 -5.84 2.75
C VAL A 48 -10.24 -6.64 3.18
N PRO A 49 -10.03 -7.80 3.84
CA PRO A 49 -11.16 -8.61 4.32
C PRO A 49 -11.98 -7.88 5.37
N ASP A 50 -13.24 -8.32 5.52
CA ASP A 50 -14.16 -7.73 6.50
C ASP A 50 -13.61 -7.77 7.93
N ALA A 51 -12.76 -8.74 8.23
CA ALA A 51 -12.15 -8.84 9.57
C ALA A 51 -11.36 -7.59 9.93
N PHE A 52 -10.94 -6.79 8.95
CA PHE A 52 -10.19 -5.56 9.18
C PHE A 52 -11.09 -4.32 9.17
N ARG A 53 -12.40 -4.49 9.09
CA ARG A 53 -13.31 -3.35 8.99
C ARG A 53 -13.11 -2.40 10.18
N GLY A 54 -13.04 -1.11 9.88
CA GLY A 54 -12.91 -0.08 10.91
C GLY A 54 -11.50 0.10 11.44
N GLN A 55 -10.51 -0.63 10.90
CA GLN A 55 -9.13 -0.54 11.37
C GLN A 55 -8.23 0.28 10.47
N GLY A 56 -8.74 0.75 9.33
CA GLY A 56 -7.95 1.56 8.42
C GLY A 56 -6.83 0.78 7.74
N ALA A 57 -7.00 -0.54 7.57
CA ALA A 57 -5.95 -1.37 7.01
C ALA A 57 -5.54 -0.95 5.61
N GLY A 58 -6.52 -0.64 4.75
CA GLY A 58 -6.22 -0.19 3.39
C GLY A 58 -5.41 1.09 3.37
N LEU A 59 -5.80 2.06 4.20
CA LEU A 59 -5.05 3.32 4.30
C LEU A 59 -3.64 3.08 4.82
N ARG A 60 -3.47 2.17 5.78
CA ARG A 60 -2.15 1.84 6.29
C ARG A 60 -1.25 1.28 5.17
N LEU A 61 -1.81 0.42 4.32
CA LEU A 61 -1.06 -0.17 3.22
C LEU A 61 -0.60 0.91 2.23
N VAL A 62 -1.50 1.80 1.82
CA VAL A 62 -1.14 2.87 0.89
C VAL A 62 -0.15 3.83 1.53
N THR A 63 -0.35 4.18 2.80
CA THR A 63 0.56 5.08 3.50
C THR A 63 1.97 4.50 3.54
N ARG A 64 2.09 3.21 3.79
CA ARG A 64 3.41 2.57 3.83
C ARG A 64 4.08 2.62 2.46
N ALA A 65 3.31 2.41 1.38
CA ALA A 65 3.87 2.51 0.04
C ALA A 65 4.36 3.92 -0.25
N VAL A 66 3.62 4.94 0.20
CA VAL A 66 4.03 6.33 0.04
C VAL A 66 5.34 6.59 0.79
N GLU A 67 5.42 6.12 2.02
CA GLU A 67 6.63 6.30 2.83
C GLU A 67 7.83 5.63 2.18
N ASP A 68 7.65 4.41 1.69
CA ASP A 68 8.73 3.68 1.02
C ASP A 68 9.16 4.37 -0.27
N ALA A 69 8.20 4.86 -1.05
CA ALA A 69 8.50 5.56 -2.29
C ALA A 69 9.29 6.84 -2.00
N ARG A 70 8.86 7.58 -0.99
CA ARG A 70 9.52 8.82 -0.62
C ARG A 70 10.96 8.56 -0.18
N ALA A 71 11.15 7.53 0.65
CA ALA A 71 12.47 7.18 1.15
C ALA A 71 13.40 6.71 0.03
N ALA A 72 12.86 6.06 -1.00
CA ALA A 72 13.65 5.49 -2.08
C ALA A 72 13.72 6.40 -3.31
N GLY A 73 13.09 7.56 -3.28
CA GLY A 73 13.09 8.48 -4.41
C GLY A 73 12.26 7.98 -5.59
N LYS A 74 11.18 7.26 -5.31
CA LYS A 74 10.35 6.66 -6.36
C LYS A 74 9.03 7.38 -6.50
N LYS A 75 8.36 7.13 -7.63
CA LYS A 75 7.01 7.61 -7.88
C LYS A 75 6.06 6.42 -7.95
N ILE A 76 4.79 6.70 -7.72
CA ILE A 76 3.72 5.68 -7.70
C ILE A 76 2.67 6.01 -8.73
N ILE A 77 2.25 5.00 -9.50
CA ILE A 77 1.04 5.07 -10.32
C ILE A 77 -0.03 4.30 -9.55
N PRO A 78 -1.03 4.98 -8.97
CA PRO A 78 -2.10 4.28 -8.25
C PRO A 78 -3.16 3.81 -9.22
N LEU A 79 -2.93 2.65 -9.83
CA LEU A 79 -3.86 2.07 -10.79
C LEU A 79 -5.11 1.55 -10.12
N CYS A 80 -4.96 0.97 -8.93
CA CYS A 80 -6.06 0.45 -8.15
C CYS A 80 -6.99 1.59 -7.71
N PRO A 81 -8.32 1.46 -7.91
CA PRO A 81 -9.25 2.54 -7.56
C PRO A 81 -9.19 2.95 -6.10
N PHE A 82 -8.97 2.01 -5.19
CA PHE A 82 -8.84 2.35 -3.78
C PHE A 82 -7.65 3.26 -3.54
N ALA A 83 -6.48 2.89 -4.09
CA ALA A 83 -5.27 3.68 -3.92
C ALA A 83 -5.43 5.05 -4.57
N ALA A 84 -6.02 5.10 -5.77
CA ALA A 84 -6.24 6.36 -6.45
C ALA A 84 -7.10 7.31 -5.62
N ALA A 85 -8.14 6.76 -4.97
CA ALA A 85 -9.01 7.57 -4.12
C ALA A 85 -8.24 8.13 -2.92
N GLN A 86 -7.34 7.35 -2.35
CA GLN A 86 -6.53 7.82 -1.22
C GLN A 86 -5.60 8.95 -1.65
N PHE A 87 -5.00 8.86 -2.83
CA PHE A 87 -4.15 9.95 -3.33
C PHE A 87 -4.96 11.24 -3.53
N ARG A 88 -6.22 11.13 -3.97
CA ARG A 88 -7.06 12.32 -4.12
C ARG A 88 -7.35 12.98 -2.77
N ARG A 89 -7.43 12.18 -1.71
CA ARG A 89 -7.72 12.70 -0.36
C ARG A 89 -6.47 13.20 0.36
N HIS A 90 -5.29 12.91 -0.19
CA HIS A 90 -4.02 13.23 0.45
C HIS A 90 -3.13 14.01 -0.50
N PRO A 91 -3.43 15.30 -0.75
CA PRO A 91 -2.62 16.10 -1.67
C PRO A 91 -1.16 16.24 -1.22
N GLU A 92 -0.90 15.99 0.08
CA GLU A 92 0.47 16.01 0.58
C GLU A 92 1.33 14.88 0.02
N TRP A 93 0.73 13.91 -0.66
CA TRP A 93 1.44 12.80 -1.31
C TRP A 93 1.81 13.11 -2.76
N ALA A 94 1.59 14.34 -3.21
CA ALA A 94 1.86 14.69 -4.60
C ALA A 94 3.32 14.49 -4.99
N ASP A 95 4.23 14.54 -4.03
CA ASP A 95 5.65 14.38 -4.29
C ASP A 95 6.01 12.97 -4.77
N VAL A 96 5.20 11.97 -4.45
CA VAL A 96 5.43 10.59 -4.91
C VAL A 96 4.43 10.15 -5.96
N LEU A 97 3.50 10.99 -6.34
CA LEU A 97 2.50 10.63 -7.34
C LEU A 97 3.08 10.87 -8.73
N ASN A 98 3.04 9.83 -9.57
CA ASN A 98 3.43 9.97 -10.97
C ASN A 98 2.21 10.41 -11.76
N SER A 99 2.20 11.64 -12.16
CA SER A 99 1.06 12.22 -12.86
C SER A 99 1.39 12.56 -14.31
#